data_c7d996c39dc30311e0df863cc87cee6a
#
_entry.id   c7d996c39dc30311e0df863cc87cee6a
#
_cell.length_a   1.000
_cell.length_b   1.000
_cell.length_c   1.000
_cell.angle_alpha   90.00
_cell.angle_beta   90.00
_cell.angle_gamma   90.00
#
_symmetry.space_group_name_H-M   'P 1'
#
loop_
_entity.id
_entity.type
_entity.pdbx_description
1 polymer ?
#
loop_
_entity_poly.entity_id
_entity_poly.type
_entity_poly.pdbx_seq_one_letter_code
_entity_poly.pdbx_strand_id
1 'polypeptide(L)'
;MKRSQGFNFHYQAHGYHPFLCYDGLTGDLIKAKLRDGTLHCSNGADKFRESIFQEYLERGIKTYLRGDSGFSSPKLYETCESNGCSYAIRLKQNPALIALASDKEEDLYQATQKDQISYAVTYGEFMYQAGSWKYPRRVVFKIEKPYGQLTHMYTFIVTNMDMEPYQIIQFYCGRGNPFRKIYHIQTV
;
A
#
# COMPACT_ATOMS: atom_id res chain seq x y z
N MET A 1 6.30 -5.49 33.37
CA MET A 1 6.69 -4.26 32.65
C MET A 1 5.42 -3.46 32.35
N LYS A 2 5.18 -2.32 33.04
CA LYS A 2 4.01 -1.46 32.75
C LYS A 2 4.22 -0.84 31.37
N ARG A 3 3.36 -1.15 30.41
CA ARG A 3 3.34 -0.47 29.10
C ARG A 3 2.77 0.93 29.34
N SER A 4 3.55 1.97 29.02
CA SER A 4 3.10 3.35 29.15
C SER A 4 2.10 3.66 28.02
N GLN A 5 1.03 4.35 28.39
CA GLN A 5 0.15 4.97 27.40
C GLN A 5 0.85 6.23 26.89
N GLY A 6 1.18 6.28 25.60
CA GLY A 6 1.76 7.46 24.97
C GLY A 6 0.69 8.41 24.43
N PHE A 7 0.98 9.69 24.37
CA PHE A 7 0.10 10.68 23.72
C PHE A 7 0.21 10.57 22.20
N ASN A 8 -0.89 10.28 21.54
CA ASN A 8 -0.94 10.26 20.08
C ASN A 8 -1.44 11.59 19.53
N PHE A 9 -0.55 12.33 18.86
CA PHE A 9 -0.86 13.65 18.31
C PHE A 9 -1.90 13.62 17.20
N HIS A 10 -2.03 12.49 16.48
CA HIS A 10 -3.03 12.36 15.42
C HIS A 10 -4.44 12.24 16.00
N TYR A 11 -4.61 11.48 17.08
CA TYR A 11 -5.88 11.29 17.76
C TYR A 11 -6.09 12.25 18.93
N GLN A 12 -5.08 13.07 19.26
CA GLN A 12 -5.08 14.01 20.42
C GLN A 12 -5.48 13.33 21.73
N ALA A 13 -5.04 12.09 21.93
CA ALA A 13 -5.40 11.30 23.12
C ALA A 13 -4.23 10.41 23.56
N HIS A 14 -4.22 10.10 24.89
CA HIS A 14 -3.37 9.05 25.42
C HIS A 14 -3.94 7.67 25.06
N GLY A 15 -3.10 6.77 24.57
CA GLY A 15 -3.55 5.43 24.20
C GLY A 15 -2.45 4.54 23.68
N TYR A 16 -2.87 3.49 23.02
CA TYR A 16 -2.00 2.52 22.35
C TYR A 16 -2.19 2.61 20.84
N HIS A 17 -1.14 2.23 20.10
CA HIS A 17 -1.17 2.12 18.64
C HIS A 17 -0.85 0.69 18.23
N PRO A 18 -1.82 -0.23 18.25
CA PRO A 18 -1.57 -1.64 18.01
C PRO A 18 -1.18 -1.91 16.55
N PHE A 19 -0.34 -2.92 16.33
CA PHE A 19 -0.27 -3.61 15.07
C PHE A 19 -1.31 -4.72 15.04
N LEU A 20 -2.05 -4.78 13.95
CA LEU A 20 -2.98 -5.85 13.65
C LEU A 20 -2.62 -6.41 12.25
N CYS A 21 -2.61 -7.71 12.12
CA CYS A 21 -2.38 -8.41 10.87
C CYS A 21 -3.51 -9.40 10.65
N TYR A 22 -4.19 -9.27 9.53
CA TYR A 22 -5.33 -10.09 9.16
C TYR A 22 -5.05 -10.89 7.90
N ASP A 23 -5.66 -12.07 7.80
CA ASP A 23 -5.81 -12.75 6.54
C ASP A 23 -6.75 -11.95 5.63
N GLY A 24 -6.28 -11.59 4.46
CA GLY A 24 -7.05 -10.74 3.54
C GLY A 24 -8.18 -11.47 2.81
N LEU A 25 -8.25 -12.81 2.90
CA LEU A 25 -9.30 -13.63 2.31
C LEU A 25 -10.42 -13.94 3.31
N THR A 26 -10.03 -14.37 4.52
CA THR A 26 -10.98 -14.80 5.54
C THR A 26 -11.35 -13.67 6.50
N GLY A 27 -10.48 -12.67 6.65
CA GLY A 27 -10.60 -11.63 7.66
C GLY A 27 -10.12 -12.06 9.06
N ASP A 28 -9.56 -13.25 9.19
CA ASP A 28 -9.08 -13.76 10.47
C ASP A 28 -7.86 -12.99 10.98
N LEU A 29 -7.82 -12.77 12.29
CA LEU A 29 -6.68 -12.15 12.95
C LEU A 29 -5.50 -13.12 13.02
N ILE A 30 -4.45 -12.87 12.23
CA ILE A 30 -3.22 -13.67 12.24
C ILE A 30 -2.35 -13.29 13.45
N LYS A 31 -2.15 -12.00 13.69
CA LYS A 31 -1.26 -11.51 14.74
C LYS A 31 -1.64 -10.13 15.23
N ALA A 32 -1.51 -9.91 16.53
CA ALA A 32 -1.66 -8.61 17.17
C ALA A 32 -0.46 -8.28 18.05
N LYS A 33 -0.08 -6.99 18.10
CA LYS A 33 0.96 -6.48 19.01
C LYS A 33 0.56 -5.12 19.53
N LEU A 34 0.38 -5.03 20.85
CA LEU A 34 0.14 -3.75 21.50
C LEU A 34 1.43 -2.92 21.52
N ARG A 35 1.34 -1.64 21.13
CA ARG A 35 2.46 -0.69 21.11
C ARG A 35 2.08 0.59 21.81
N ASP A 36 3.10 1.37 22.18
CA ASP A 36 2.92 2.72 22.70
C ASP A 36 2.26 3.62 21.64
N GLY A 37 1.37 4.53 22.06
CA GLY A 37 0.63 5.42 21.19
C GLY A 37 1.48 6.46 20.45
N THR A 38 2.70 6.74 20.92
CA THR A 38 3.63 7.69 20.29
C THR A 38 4.32 7.12 19.04
N LEU A 39 4.29 5.80 18.83
CA LEU A 39 5.02 5.15 17.76
C LEU A 39 4.34 5.36 16.39
N HIS A 40 5.15 5.73 15.39
CA HIS A 40 4.68 5.81 14.02
C HIS A 40 4.24 4.44 13.47
N CYS A 41 3.28 4.42 12.50
CA CYS A 41 2.73 3.20 11.92
C CYS A 41 3.79 2.22 11.41
N SER A 42 4.82 2.71 10.72
CA SER A 42 5.87 1.86 10.16
C SER A 42 6.91 1.36 11.18
N ASN A 43 6.96 1.96 12.38
CA ASN A 43 8.02 1.65 13.34
C ASN A 43 7.89 0.23 13.91
N GLY A 44 8.81 -0.67 13.52
CA GLY A 44 8.83 -2.08 13.90
C GLY A 44 7.84 -2.96 13.13
N ALA A 45 7.27 -2.44 12.03
CA ALA A 45 6.38 -3.19 11.16
C ALA A 45 7.12 -4.33 10.43
N ASP A 46 8.37 -4.12 10.07
CA ASP A 46 9.31 -5.10 9.52
C ASP A 46 9.41 -6.32 10.44
N LYS A 47 9.89 -6.13 11.65
CA LYS A 47 10.06 -7.20 12.66
C LYS A 47 8.73 -7.87 13.06
N PHE A 48 7.64 -7.12 13.09
CA PHE A 48 6.33 -7.68 13.43
C PHE A 48 5.88 -8.73 12.41
N ARG A 49 6.17 -8.50 11.12
CA ARG A 49 5.76 -9.37 10.02
C ARG A 49 6.78 -10.45 9.66
N GLU A 50 8.05 -10.22 9.94
CA GLU A 50 9.12 -11.16 9.60
C GLU A 50 8.82 -12.59 10.04
N SER A 51 8.39 -12.78 11.29
CA SER A 51 8.03 -14.12 11.79
C SER A 51 6.84 -14.76 11.07
N ILE A 52 5.91 -13.94 10.56
CA ILE A 52 4.78 -14.43 9.76
C ILE A 52 5.29 -14.89 8.39
N PHE A 53 6.12 -14.06 7.73
CA PHE A 53 6.67 -14.41 6.42
C PHE A 53 7.51 -15.68 6.48
N GLN A 54 8.35 -15.83 7.50
CA GLN A 54 9.16 -17.03 7.70
C GLN A 54 8.30 -18.29 7.88
N GLU A 55 7.27 -18.24 8.72
CA GLU A 55 6.37 -19.37 8.95
C GLU A 55 5.66 -19.81 7.65
N TYR A 56 5.17 -18.85 6.84
CA TYR A 56 4.52 -19.18 5.58
C TYR A 56 5.51 -19.65 4.51
N LEU A 57 6.72 -19.07 4.46
CA LEU A 57 7.79 -19.50 3.56
C LEU A 57 8.22 -20.95 3.83
N GLU A 58 8.41 -21.32 5.10
CA GLU A 58 8.74 -22.70 5.51
C GLU A 58 7.67 -23.72 5.09
N ARG A 59 6.43 -23.29 5.01
CA ARG A 59 5.30 -24.09 4.52
C ARG A 59 5.15 -24.08 3.01
N GLY A 60 6.02 -23.39 2.26
CA GLY A 60 5.94 -23.23 0.80
C GLY A 60 4.76 -22.38 0.33
N ILE A 61 4.19 -21.57 1.21
CA ILE A 61 3.03 -20.73 0.90
C ILE A 61 3.48 -19.35 0.43
N LYS A 62 3.05 -18.94 -0.76
CA LYS A 62 3.30 -17.60 -1.28
C LYS A 62 2.48 -16.58 -0.50
N THR A 63 3.15 -15.55 -0.01
CA THR A 63 2.53 -14.45 0.76
C THR A 63 2.43 -13.18 -0.06
N TYR A 64 1.37 -12.43 0.18
CA TYR A 64 1.10 -11.14 -0.44
C TYR A 64 0.74 -10.12 0.63
N LEU A 65 1.51 -9.05 0.72
CA LEU A 65 1.27 -7.98 1.69
C LEU A 65 0.54 -6.82 1.04
N ARG A 66 -0.55 -6.37 1.67
CA ARG A 66 -1.22 -5.13 1.34
C ARG A 66 -1.12 -4.17 2.53
N GLY A 67 -0.71 -2.93 2.27
CA GLY A 67 -0.56 -1.92 3.31
C GLY A 67 -0.96 -0.52 2.82
N ASP A 68 -1.44 0.31 3.74
CA ASP A 68 -1.67 1.72 3.46
C ASP A 68 -0.36 2.53 3.45
N SER A 69 -0.46 3.83 3.21
CA SER A 69 0.71 4.71 3.15
C SER A 69 1.45 4.88 4.49
N GLY A 70 0.82 4.56 5.60
CA GLY A 70 1.44 4.55 6.92
C GLY A 70 2.50 3.47 7.07
N PHE A 71 2.43 2.42 6.25
CA PHE A 71 3.41 1.33 6.23
C PHE A 71 4.47 1.48 5.14
N SER A 72 4.43 2.56 4.37
CA SER A 72 5.41 2.83 3.32
C SER A 72 6.79 3.12 3.93
N SER A 73 7.65 2.11 3.97
CA SER A 73 9.03 2.24 4.46
C SER A 73 10.01 1.32 3.72
N PRO A 74 11.25 1.78 3.45
CA PRO A 74 12.27 0.97 2.79
C PRO A 74 12.53 -0.37 3.50
N LYS A 75 12.58 -0.35 4.83
CA LYS A 75 12.79 -1.57 5.63
C LYS A 75 11.72 -2.63 5.41
N LEU A 76 10.45 -2.21 5.29
CA LEU A 76 9.37 -3.16 5.04
C LEU A 76 9.47 -3.75 3.64
N TYR A 77 9.80 -2.95 2.62
CA TYR A 77 10.01 -3.45 1.27
C TYR A 77 11.14 -4.48 1.22
N GLU A 78 12.30 -4.14 1.81
CA GLU A 78 13.46 -5.04 1.92
C GLU A 78 13.12 -6.34 2.66
N THR A 79 12.34 -6.26 3.74
CA THR A 79 11.87 -7.45 4.46
C THR A 79 10.96 -8.32 3.60
N CYS A 80 10.04 -7.73 2.83
CA CYS A 80 9.22 -8.49 1.89
C CYS A 80 10.07 -9.15 0.80
N GLU A 81 10.98 -8.38 0.20
CA GLU A 81 11.85 -8.83 -0.88
C GLU A 81 12.76 -9.99 -0.43
N SER A 82 13.36 -9.89 0.76
CA SER A 82 14.24 -10.94 1.32
C SER A 82 13.51 -12.22 1.74
N ASN A 83 12.21 -12.15 2.01
CA ASN A 83 11.38 -13.30 2.38
C ASN A 83 10.49 -13.80 1.21
N GLY A 84 10.73 -13.34 -0.02
CA GLY A 84 9.93 -13.76 -1.18
C GLY A 84 8.45 -13.36 -1.10
N CYS A 85 8.11 -12.37 -0.27
CA CYS A 85 6.76 -11.86 -0.14
C CYS A 85 6.48 -10.81 -1.22
N SER A 86 5.42 -11.00 -1.97
CA SER A 86 4.91 -9.98 -2.90
C SER A 86 4.15 -8.89 -2.13
N TYR A 87 4.27 -7.64 -2.57
CA TYR A 87 3.58 -6.56 -1.86
C TYR A 87 2.95 -5.52 -2.79
N ALA A 88 1.90 -4.88 -2.28
CA ALA A 88 1.28 -3.68 -2.84
C ALA A 88 1.02 -2.68 -1.69
N ILE A 89 1.82 -1.64 -1.61
CA ILE A 89 1.76 -0.66 -0.52
C ILE A 89 1.51 0.74 -1.09
N ARG A 90 0.50 1.42 -0.56
CA ARG A 90 0.17 2.76 -1.01
C ARG A 90 1.29 3.74 -0.68
N LEU A 91 1.64 4.60 -1.63
CA LEU A 91 2.50 5.76 -1.41
C LEU A 91 1.64 6.99 -1.12
N LYS A 92 2.12 7.83 -0.23
CA LYS A 92 1.54 9.17 -0.07
C LYS A 92 1.88 10.00 -1.31
N GLN A 93 0.85 10.59 -1.89
CA GLN A 93 0.99 11.49 -3.04
C GLN A 93 1.98 12.61 -2.75
N ASN A 94 2.85 12.91 -3.71
CA ASN A 94 3.79 14.02 -3.66
C ASN A 94 4.04 14.57 -5.08
N PRO A 95 4.61 15.78 -5.22
CA PRO A 95 4.82 16.42 -6.53
C PRO A 95 5.66 15.59 -7.51
N ALA A 96 6.66 14.85 -7.04
CA ALA A 96 7.51 14.03 -7.91
C ALA A 96 6.74 12.86 -8.54
N LEU A 97 5.87 12.19 -7.77
CA LEU A 97 5.02 11.12 -8.29
C LEU A 97 3.99 11.63 -9.29
N ILE A 98 3.43 12.81 -9.05
CA ILE A 98 2.48 13.46 -9.98
C ILE A 98 3.19 13.80 -11.28
N ALA A 99 4.38 14.42 -11.21
CA ALA A 99 5.16 14.77 -12.39
C ALA A 99 5.51 13.55 -13.27
N LEU A 100 5.81 12.39 -12.65
CA LEU A 100 6.08 11.15 -13.37
C LEU A 100 4.83 10.53 -14.03
N ALA A 101 3.65 10.94 -13.63
CA ALA A 101 2.37 10.47 -14.19
C ALA A 101 1.73 11.48 -15.14
N SER A 102 2.37 12.64 -15.40
CA SER A 102 1.79 13.77 -16.13
C SER A 102 1.34 13.45 -17.56
N ASP A 103 2.11 12.62 -18.28
CA ASP A 103 1.75 12.27 -19.66
C ASP A 103 0.40 11.52 -19.71
N LYS A 104 0.18 10.61 -18.76
CA LYS A 104 -1.08 9.86 -18.66
C LYS A 104 -2.22 10.72 -18.13
N GLU A 105 -1.93 11.71 -17.33
CA GLU A 105 -2.91 12.70 -16.90
C GLU A 105 -3.37 13.56 -18.08
N GLU A 106 -2.43 14.03 -18.90
CA GLU A 106 -2.74 14.81 -20.11
C GLU A 106 -3.56 13.98 -21.11
N ASP A 107 -3.19 12.71 -21.36
CA ASP A 107 -3.98 11.79 -22.19
C ASP A 107 -5.43 11.70 -21.69
N LEU A 108 -5.62 11.56 -20.37
CA LEU A 108 -6.94 11.48 -19.75
C LEU A 108 -7.72 12.79 -19.88
N TYR A 109 -7.04 13.92 -19.68
CA TYR A 109 -7.63 15.24 -19.81
C TYR A 109 -8.12 15.48 -21.23
N GLN A 110 -7.30 15.21 -22.25
CA GLN A 110 -7.66 15.34 -23.67
C GLN A 110 -8.85 14.44 -24.03
N ALA A 111 -8.86 13.21 -23.56
CA ALA A 111 -9.97 12.26 -23.80
C ALA A 111 -11.31 12.72 -23.19
N THR A 112 -11.27 13.53 -22.13
CA THR A 112 -12.47 13.96 -21.40
C THR A 112 -12.88 15.41 -21.66
N GLN A 113 -12.18 16.14 -22.52
CA GLN A 113 -12.46 17.56 -22.80
C GLN A 113 -13.88 17.79 -23.34
N LYS A 114 -14.40 16.88 -24.18
CA LYS A 114 -15.73 17.00 -24.79
C LYS A 114 -16.88 16.68 -23.82
N ASP A 115 -16.59 15.93 -22.77
CA ASP A 115 -17.55 15.56 -21.73
C ASP A 115 -16.90 15.68 -20.35
N GLN A 116 -16.95 16.90 -19.81
CA GLN A 116 -16.34 17.23 -18.53
C GLN A 116 -17.02 16.55 -17.33
N ILE A 117 -18.21 16.01 -17.52
CA ILE A 117 -19.02 15.38 -16.45
C ILE A 117 -18.72 13.88 -16.37
N SER A 118 -18.19 13.26 -17.43
CA SER A 118 -17.97 11.82 -17.52
C SER A 118 -16.93 11.32 -16.49
N TYR A 119 -17.13 10.07 -16.04
CA TYR A 119 -16.13 9.34 -15.32
C TYR A 119 -15.05 8.83 -16.30
N ALA A 120 -13.80 9.00 -15.93
CA ALA A 120 -12.70 8.44 -16.68
C ALA A 120 -11.57 7.96 -15.77
N VAL A 121 -10.82 6.96 -16.23
CA VAL A 121 -9.73 6.36 -15.48
C VAL A 121 -8.61 5.92 -16.41
N THR A 122 -7.37 6.13 -15.99
CA THR A 122 -6.19 5.57 -16.66
C THR A 122 -5.25 4.93 -15.64
N TYR A 123 -4.42 4.01 -16.12
CA TYR A 123 -3.43 3.29 -15.33
C TYR A 123 -2.08 3.39 -16.00
N GLY A 124 -1.02 3.34 -15.21
CA GLY A 124 0.33 3.32 -15.71
C GLY A 124 1.32 2.92 -14.64
N GLU A 125 2.59 2.95 -15.00
CA GLU A 125 3.68 2.59 -14.12
C GLU A 125 4.96 3.33 -14.47
N PHE A 126 5.86 3.40 -13.51
CA PHE A 126 7.22 3.91 -13.67
C PHE A 126 8.14 3.33 -12.59
N MET A 127 9.44 3.43 -12.82
CA MET A 127 10.43 3.20 -11.78
C MET A 127 10.65 4.49 -10.99
N TYR A 128 10.55 4.40 -9.67
CA TYR A 128 10.70 5.53 -8.76
C TYR A 128 11.66 5.21 -7.65
N GLN A 129 12.47 6.19 -7.28
CA GLN A 129 13.36 6.11 -6.13
C GLN A 129 13.19 7.35 -5.26
N ALA A 130 12.61 7.17 -4.06
CA ALA A 130 12.61 8.22 -3.05
C ALA A 130 14.02 8.39 -2.46
N GLY A 131 14.34 9.58 -1.92
CA GLY A 131 15.65 9.86 -1.36
C GLY A 131 16.11 8.92 -0.23
N SER A 132 15.18 8.29 0.48
CA SER A 132 15.46 7.30 1.51
C SER A 132 15.59 5.85 1.01
N TRP A 133 15.37 5.60 -0.28
CA TRP A 133 15.42 4.25 -0.85
C TRP A 133 16.81 3.94 -1.41
N LYS A 134 17.27 2.74 -1.14
CA LYS A 134 18.59 2.28 -1.61
C LYS A 134 18.62 2.11 -3.14
N TYR A 135 17.51 1.71 -3.75
CA TYR A 135 17.35 1.49 -5.19
C TYR A 135 15.93 1.79 -5.64
N PRO A 136 15.73 2.03 -6.97
CA PRO A 136 14.40 2.30 -7.51
C PRO A 136 13.49 1.07 -7.40
N ARG A 137 12.19 1.32 -7.24
CA ARG A 137 11.14 0.29 -7.23
C ARG A 137 10.03 0.64 -8.21
N ARG A 138 9.36 -0.37 -8.69
CA ARG A 138 8.18 -0.23 -9.54
C ARG A 138 7.06 0.44 -8.76
N VAL A 139 6.50 1.48 -9.33
CA VAL A 139 5.30 2.14 -8.83
C VAL A 139 4.24 2.09 -9.91
N VAL A 140 3.11 1.49 -9.60
CA VAL A 140 1.92 1.52 -10.45
C VAL A 140 0.99 2.62 -9.96
N PHE A 141 0.23 3.21 -10.89
CA PHE A 141 -0.69 4.26 -10.52
C PHE A 141 -2.03 4.15 -11.23
N LYS A 142 -3.04 4.73 -10.60
CA LYS A 142 -4.34 5.04 -11.17
C LYS A 142 -4.55 6.55 -11.10
N ILE A 143 -4.96 7.15 -12.22
CA ILE A 143 -5.51 8.50 -12.27
C ILE A 143 -6.99 8.37 -12.58
N GLU A 144 -7.81 8.97 -11.79
CA GLU A 144 -9.25 8.89 -11.86
C GLU A 144 -9.84 10.29 -11.89
N LYS A 145 -10.69 10.55 -12.86
CA LYS A 145 -11.57 11.72 -12.90
C LYS A 145 -12.95 11.27 -12.44
N PRO A 146 -13.35 11.58 -11.21
CA PRO A 146 -14.68 11.23 -10.73
C PRO A 146 -15.78 11.96 -11.51
N TYR A 147 -16.94 11.34 -11.56
CA TYR A 147 -18.10 11.95 -12.18
C TYR A 147 -18.42 13.32 -11.54
N GLY A 148 -18.63 14.33 -12.37
CA GLY A 148 -18.97 15.69 -11.91
C GLY A 148 -17.82 16.47 -11.25
N GLN A 149 -16.57 15.94 -11.27
CA GLN A 149 -15.41 16.63 -10.72
C GLN A 149 -14.44 17.04 -11.83
N LEU A 150 -13.84 18.21 -11.68
CA LEU A 150 -12.80 18.71 -12.59
C LEU A 150 -11.40 18.28 -12.18
N THR A 151 -11.21 17.86 -10.93
CA THR A 151 -9.92 17.48 -10.37
C THR A 151 -9.70 15.99 -10.46
N HIS A 152 -8.47 15.60 -10.81
CA HIS A 152 -8.05 14.20 -10.82
C HIS A 152 -7.69 13.68 -9.43
N MET A 153 -7.97 12.41 -9.20
CA MET A 153 -7.56 11.68 -8.00
C MET A 153 -6.46 10.67 -8.35
N TYR A 154 -5.40 10.65 -7.56
CA TYR A 154 -4.25 9.77 -7.80
C TYR A 154 -4.16 8.69 -6.73
N THR A 155 -3.84 7.49 -7.18
CA THR A 155 -3.44 6.38 -6.32
C THR A 155 -2.10 5.84 -6.81
N PHE A 156 -1.08 5.87 -5.96
CA PHE A 156 0.25 5.34 -6.24
C PHE A 156 0.52 4.14 -5.33
N ILE A 157 0.95 3.03 -5.92
CA ILE A 157 1.23 1.77 -5.23
C ILE A 157 2.65 1.33 -5.59
N VAL A 158 3.53 1.22 -4.58
CA VAL A 158 4.83 0.58 -4.76
C VAL A 158 4.66 -0.94 -4.65
N THR A 159 5.32 -1.69 -5.54
CA THR A 159 5.12 -3.13 -5.67
C THR A 159 6.35 -3.84 -6.25
N ASN A 160 6.50 -5.12 -5.91
CA ASN A 160 7.41 -6.06 -6.58
C ASN A 160 6.67 -7.12 -7.40
N MET A 161 5.35 -6.95 -7.59
CA MET A 161 4.51 -7.90 -8.33
C MET A 161 4.67 -7.66 -9.83
N ASP A 162 4.79 -8.77 -10.60
CA ASP A 162 4.81 -8.76 -12.06
C ASP A 162 3.41 -9.01 -12.61
N MET A 163 2.57 -7.99 -12.53
CA MET A 163 1.18 -7.97 -13.00
C MET A 163 0.89 -6.65 -13.68
N GLU A 164 -0.12 -6.60 -14.53
CA GLU A 164 -0.57 -5.34 -15.16
C GLU A 164 -0.99 -4.29 -14.12
N PRO A 165 -0.72 -3.00 -14.36
CA PRO A 165 -1.01 -1.93 -13.41
C PRO A 165 -2.44 -1.94 -12.87
N TYR A 166 -3.45 -2.16 -13.74
CA TYR A 166 -4.85 -2.21 -13.33
C TYR A 166 -5.13 -3.38 -12.38
N GLN A 167 -4.47 -4.54 -12.58
CA GLN A 167 -4.63 -5.72 -11.73
C GLN A 167 -4.07 -5.49 -10.33
N ILE A 168 -2.91 -4.81 -10.23
CA ILE A 168 -2.30 -4.43 -8.95
C ILE A 168 -3.20 -3.43 -8.20
N ILE A 169 -3.76 -2.46 -8.91
CA ILE A 169 -4.73 -1.53 -8.32
C ILE A 169 -5.98 -2.26 -7.84
N GLN A 170 -6.52 -3.20 -8.63
CA GLN A 170 -7.65 -4.03 -8.21
C GLN A 170 -7.31 -4.89 -7.00
N PHE A 171 -6.13 -5.53 -6.99
CA PHE A 171 -5.63 -6.27 -5.84
C PHE A 171 -5.56 -5.38 -4.60
N TYR A 172 -5.00 -4.18 -4.72
CA TYR A 172 -4.90 -3.23 -3.61
C TYR A 172 -6.28 -2.77 -3.11
N CYS A 173 -7.19 -2.43 -4.00
CA CYS A 173 -8.54 -1.98 -3.67
C CYS A 173 -9.46 -3.13 -3.21
N GLY A 174 -9.11 -4.36 -3.47
CA GLY A 174 -9.77 -5.65 -3.38
C GLY A 174 -10.92 -5.87 -2.42
N ARG A 175 -12.05 -5.26 -2.72
CA ARG A 175 -13.33 -5.66 -2.15
C ARG A 175 -14.09 -6.46 -3.23
N GLY A 176 -13.99 -7.80 -3.21
CA GLY A 176 -14.70 -8.66 -4.17
C GLY A 176 -13.83 -9.19 -5.30
N ASN A 177 -13.15 -10.27 -5.08
CA ASN A 177 -11.88 -10.65 -5.69
C ASN A 177 -11.92 -11.77 -6.72
N PRO A 178 -11.19 -11.66 -7.86
CA PRO A 178 -10.80 -12.81 -8.67
C PRO A 178 -9.62 -13.64 -8.12
N PHE A 179 -8.89 -13.15 -7.10
CA PHE A 179 -7.70 -13.81 -6.54
C PHE A 179 -7.99 -14.67 -5.29
N ARG A 180 -9.04 -15.46 -5.30
CA ARG A 180 -9.51 -16.33 -4.18
C ARG A 180 -8.51 -17.39 -3.68
N LYS A 181 -7.29 -17.44 -4.20
CA LYS A 181 -6.27 -18.44 -3.81
C LYS A 181 -4.99 -17.83 -3.25
N ILE A 182 -4.98 -16.54 -2.92
CA ILE A 182 -3.78 -15.82 -2.49
C ILE A 182 -3.98 -15.36 -1.05
N TYR A 183 -3.14 -15.83 -0.13
CA TYR A 183 -3.17 -15.42 1.26
C TYR A 183 -2.74 -13.96 1.38
N HIS A 184 -3.67 -13.10 1.75
CA HIS A 184 -3.45 -11.67 1.88
C HIS A 184 -3.18 -11.31 3.34
N ILE A 185 -2.05 -10.69 3.61
CA ILE A 185 -1.77 -10.09 4.91
C ILE A 185 -2.17 -8.61 4.82
N GLN A 186 -3.26 -8.24 5.44
CA GLN A 186 -3.70 -6.85 5.55
C GLN A 186 -3.34 -6.28 6.92
N THR A 187 -2.85 -5.05 6.94
CA THR A 187 -2.63 -4.29 8.18
C THR A 187 -3.49 -3.04 8.19
N VAL A 188 -4.18 -2.85 9.29
CA VAL A 188 -4.96 -1.66 9.61
C VAL A 188 -4.22 -0.85 10.68
#